data_341cd15e809552f6ab71c3ebc7c908b6
#
_entry.id   341cd15e809552f6ab71c3ebc7c908b6
#
_cell.length_a   1.000
_cell.length_b   1.000
_cell.length_c   1.000
_cell.angle_alpha   90.00
_cell.angle_beta   90.00
_cell.angle_gamma   90.00
#
_symmetry.space_group_name_H-M   'P 1'
#
loop_
_entity.id
_entity.type
_entity.pdbx_description
1 polymer ?
#
loop_
_entity_poly.entity_id
_entity_poly.type
_entity_poly.pdbx_seq_one_letter_code
_entity_poly.pdbx_strand_id
1 'polypeptide(L)'
;MKDYPEREKKLFRLLDQGIDTIENTPAQYQNLTFHKLFGYYGSKGIVLRKETFEDNLELRTNDGEYNLMAQLLSDNSHMPLRVSIFTGRTKGSNLYSVREFGNDCLLYTLDELLRYGDVLNIIQADERDRIVERKDVPLFDDKAFREAIINAILHNAWVEGNEPMITVYSDRIEIMSRGTLV
;
A
#
# COMPACT_ATOMS: atom_id res chain seq x y z
N MET A 1 10.67 1.99 -38.87
CA MET A 1 11.05 2.37 -37.49
C MET A 1 9.82 2.96 -36.87
N LYS A 2 9.26 2.36 -35.83
CA LYS A 2 8.12 2.94 -35.10
C LYS A 2 8.68 4.02 -34.19
N ASP A 3 8.34 5.27 -34.43
CA ASP A 3 8.63 6.38 -33.56
C ASP A 3 7.86 6.16 -32.25
N TYR A 4 8.58 6.12 -31.14
CA TYR A 4 8.00 6.10 -29.79
C TYR A 4 8.32 7.44 -29.08
N PRO A 5 7.71 8.55 -29.50
CA PRO A 5 8.03 9.88 -28.97
C PRO A 5 7.83 10.00 -27.46
N GLU A 6 6.93 9.23 -26.89
CA GLU A 6 6.71 9.21 -25.45
C GLU A 6 7.86 8.53 -24.68
N ARG A 7 8.49 7.49 -25.25
CA ARG A 7 9.68 6.86 -24.65
C ARG A 7 10.89 7.76 -24.68
N GLU A 8 11.09 8.48 -25.76
CA GLU A 8 12.17 9.45 -25.87
C GLU A 8 12.00 10.60 -24.90
N LYS A 9 10.78 11.16 -24.77
CA LYS A 9 10.46 12.17 -23.77
C LYS A 9 10.70 11.70 -22.34
N LYS A 10 10.30 10.45 -22.03
CA LYS A 10 10.54 9.85 -20.70
C LYS A 10 12.05 9.68 -20.46
N LEU A 11 12.82 9.23 -21.44
CA LEU A 11 14.26 9.09 -21.34
C LEU A 11 14.96 10.45 -21.14
N PHE A 12 14.57 11.48 -21.90
CA PHE A 12 15.11 12.83 -21.73
C PHE A 12 14.78 13.41 -20.35
N ARG A 13 13.55 13.20 -19.82
CA ARG A 13 13.21 13.58 -18.44
C ARG A 13 14.09 12.88 -17.42
N LEU A 14 14.29 11.57 -17.54
CA LEU A 14 15.14 10.79 -16.65
C LEU A 14 16.60 11.25 -16.66
N LEU A 15 17.11 11.68 -17.82
CA LEU A 15 18.46 12.19 -17.98
C LEU A 15 18.65 13.61 -17.44
N ASP A 16 17.59 14.43 -17.50
CA ASP A 16 17.61 15.85 -17.14
C ASP A 16 17.20 16.10 -15.69
N GLN A 17 16.20 15.36 -15.18
CA GLN A 17 15.58 15.58 -13.87
C GLN A 17 15.83 14.43 -12.87
N GLY A 18 16.45 13.31 -13.29
CA GLY A 18 16.57 12.11 -12.48
C GLY A 18 15.31 11.28 -12.42
N ILE A 19 15.31 10.25 -11.55
CA ILE A 19 14.16 9.38 -11.32
C ILE A 19 13.20 10.11 -10.37
N ASP A 20 11.94 10.22 -10.76
CA ASP A 20 10.89 10.72 -9.86
C ASP A 20 10.71 9.75 -8.69
N THR A 21 11.00 10.22 -7.49
CA THR A 21 10.79 9.48 -6.23
C THR A 21 9.69 10.14 -5.41
N ILE A 22 9.19 9.46 -4.39
CA ILE A 22 8.16 10.02 -3.51
C ILE A 22 8.67 11.21 -2.70
N GLU A 23 9.99 11.33 -2.52
CA GLU A 23 10.65 12.40 -1.78
C GLU A 23 10.86 13.65 -2.64
N ASN A 24 11.06 13.50 -3.95
CA ASN A 24 11.29 14.64 -4.85
C ASN A 24 10.05 15.07 -5.65
N THR A 25 8.98 14.27 -5.63
CA THR A 25 7.72 14.59 -6.30
C THR A 25 6.83 15.43 -5.38
N PRO A 26 6.41 16.65 -5.78
CA PRO A 26 5.51 17.46 -4.97
C PRO A 26 4.17 16.76 -4.73
N ALA A 27 3.64 16.90 -3.52
CA ALA A 27 2.31 16.42 -3.17
C ALA A 27 1.23 17.18 -3.95
N GLN A 28 0.16 16.50 -4.31
CA GLN A 28 -1.00 17.13 -4.94
C GLN A 28 -1.68 18.15 -4.01
N TYR A 29 -1.61 17.89 -2.69
CA TYR A 29 -2.19 18.73 -1.64
C TYR A 29 -1.09 19.29 -0.75
N GLN A 30 -1.10 20.60 -0.51
CA GLN A 30 -0.09 21.27 0.30
C GLN A 30 -0.60 21.64 1.70
N ASN A 31 -1.90 21.55 1.96
CA ASN A 31 -2.48 21.81 3.29
C ASN A 31 -2.59 20.49 4.08
N LEU A 32 -1.44 19.93 4.46
CA LEU A 32 -1.37 18.63 5.14
C LEU A 32 -1.31 18.81 6.66
N THR A 33 -1.90 17.83 7.37
CA THR A 33 -1.81 17.69 8.83
C THR A 33 -1.33 16.29 9.20
N PHE A 34 -0.73 16.10 10.37
CA PHE A 34 0.00 14.88 10.74
C PHE A 34 -0.34 14.37 12.15
N HIS A 35 -1.54 14.67 12.67
CA HIS A 35 -1.96 14.24 14.01
C HIS A 35 -1.90 12.71 14.18
N LYS A 36 -2.35 11.99 13.16
CA LYS A 36 -2.32 10.52 13.15
C LYS A 36 -0.90 9.98 13.12
N LEU A 37 0.00 10.59 12.36
CA LEU A 37 1.40 10.22 12.34
C LEU A 37 2.03 10.33 13.74
N PHE A 38 1.80 11.45 14.43
CA PHE A 38 2.25 11.63 15.81
C PHE A 38 1.62 10.60 16.76
N GLY A 39 0.33 10.33 16.60
CA GLY A 39 -0.36 9.30 17.38
C GLY A 39 0.21 7.90 17.16
N TYR A 40 0.52 7.55 15.91
CA TYR A 40 1.09 6.26 15.55
C TYR A 40 2.45 6.05 16.21
N TYR A 41 3.38 6.99 16.05
CA TYR A 41 4.71 6.92 16.67
C TYR A 41 4.61 6.94 18.20
N GLY A 42 3.74 7.78 18.76
CA GLY A 42 3.48 7.83 20.21
C GLY A 42 3.00 6.48 20.76
N SER A 43 2.14 5.76 20.04
CA SER A 43 1.68 4.42 20.42
C SER A 43 2.80 3.36 20.44
N LYS A 44 3.87 3.60 19.68
CA LYS A 44 5.09 2.77 19.65
C LYS A 44 6.16 3.24 20.65
N GLY A 45 5.86 4.24 21.48
CA GLY A 45 6.82 4.81 22.43
C GLY A 45 7.88 5.74 21.78
N ILE A 46 7.67 6.16 20.55
CA ILE A 46 8.58 7.05 19.81
C ILE A 46 8.00 8.46 19.83
N VAL A 47 8.80 9.42 20.29
CA VAL A 47 8.39 10.83 20.34
C VAL A 47 8.92 11.56 19.10
N LEU A 48 8.00 11.98 18.23
CA LEU A 48 8.32 12.92 17.15
C LEU A 48 8.34 14.35 17.68
N ARG A 49 9.39 15.10 17.39
CA ARG A 49 9.47 16.53 17.73
C ARG A 49 8.85 17.36 16.63
N LYS A 50 7.88 18.19 17.00
CA LYS A 50 7.11 19.02 16.04
C LYS A 50 7.99 19.93 15.19
N GLU A 51 9.11 20.39 15.76
CA GLU A 51 10.01 21.35 15.12
C GLU A 51 10.92 20.71 14.07
N THR A 52 11.11 19.38 14.12
CA THR A 52 12.11 18.71 13.28
C THR A 52 11.59 17.46 12.56
N PHE A 53 10.33 17.08 12.75
CA PHE A 53 9.82 15.83 12.16
C PHE A 53 9.76 15.89 10.63
N GLU A 54 9.45 17.05 10.06
CA GLU A 54 9.39 17.23 8.60
C GLU A 54 10.77 17.02 7.97
N ASP A 55 11.81 17.59 8.57
CA ASP A 55 13.19 17.43 8.12
C ASP A 55 13.70 16.01 8.36
N ASN A 56 13.40 15.44 9.54
CA ASN A 56 13.85 14.09 9.91
C ASN A 56 13.21 12.99 9.04
N LEU A 57 12.02 13.23 8.52
CA LEU A 57 11.28 12.31 7.65
C LEU A 57 11.35 12.74 6.17
N GLU A 58 12.13 13.78 5.85
CA GLU A 58 12.31 14.28 4.47
C GLU A 58 10.97 14.55 3.77
N LEU A 59 10.03 15.23 4.47
CA LEU A 59 8.67 15.44 3.97
C LEU A 59 8.53 16.61 2.99
N ARG A 60 9.64 17.28 2.65
CA ARG A 60 9.64 18.41 1.72
C ARG A 60 10.58 18.18 0.55
N THR A 61 10.18 18.70 -0.60
CA THR A 61 11.03 18.80 -1.79
C THR A 61 12.11 19.89 -1.59
N ASN A 62 13.08 19.93 -2.48
CA ASN A 62 14.10 20.98 -2.49
C ASN A 62 13.53 22.40 -2.60
N ASP A 63 12.34 22.55 -3.19
CA ASP A 63 11.63 23.83 -3.33
C ASP A 63 10.79 24.18 -2.08
N GLY A 64 10.83 23.34 -1.04
CA GLY A 64 10.15 23.56 0.23
C GLY A 64 8.66 23.14 0.26
N GLU A 65 8.13 22.60 -0.82
CA GLU A 65 6.77 22.06 -0.88
C GLU A 65 6.70 20.68 -0.18
N TYR A 66 5.52 20.33 0.37
CA TYR A 66 5.31 18.95 0.80
C TYR A 66 5.43 18.01 -0.40
N ASN A 67 6.11 16.89 -0.17
CA ASN A 67 6.30 15.87 -1.18
C ASN A 67 5.24 14.75 -1.07
N LEU A 68 5.27 13.79 -2.00
CA LEU A 68 4.30 12.70 -2.05
C LEU A 68 4.39 11.80 -0.80
N MET A 69 5.57 11.63 -0.20
CA MET A 69 5.71 10.90 1.07
C MET A 69 4.96 11.61 2.21
N ALA A 70 5.04 12.94 2.27
CA ALA A 70 4.26 13.73 3.22
C ALA A 70 2.75 13.51 3.04
N GLN A 71 2.26 13.47 1.78
CA GLN A 71 0.86 13.21 1.49
C GLN A 71 0.44 11.81 1.95
N LEU A 72 1.23 10.77 1.68
CA LEU A 72 0.94 9.41 2.12
C LEU A 72 0.90 9.27 3.65
N LEU A 73 1.70 10.04 4.37
CA LEU A 73 1.78 10.03 5.83
C LEU A 73 0.83 11.03 6.52
N SER A 74 0.12 11.86 5.76
CA SER A 74 -0.80 12.87 6.29
C SER A 74 -2.09 12.26 6.85
N ASP A 75 -2.84 13.06 7.61
CA ASP A 75 -4.14 12.68 8.18
C ASP A 75 -5.20 12.38 7.11
N ASN A 76 -5.01 12.90 5.90
CA ASN A 76 -5.85 12.65 4.74
C ASN A 76 -5.00 12.53 3.48
N SER A 77 -4.55 11.32 3.19
CA SER A 77 -3.65 11.02 2.07
C SER A 77 -4.32 11.13 0.70
N HIS A 78 -5.65 11.01 0.64
CA HIS A 78 -6.41 10.86 -0.61
C HIS A 78 -5.95 9.65 -1.47
N MET A 79 -5.33 8.67 -0.84
CA MET A 79 -4.80 7.46 -1.49
C MET A 79 -5.54 6.22 -0.94
N PRO A 80 -6.67 5.83 -1.54
CA PRO A 80 -7.40 4.65 -1.11
C PRO A 80 -6.68 3.36 -1.52
N LEU A 81 -6.72 2.35 -0.65
CA LEU A 81 -6.34 0.97 -0.97
C LEU A 81 -7.61 0.12 -1.04
N ARG A 82 -7.75 -0.70 -2.08
CA ARG A 82 -8.96 -1.49 -2.28
C ARG A 82 -8.68 -2.98 -2.25
N VAL A 83 -9.53 -3.69 -1.50
CA VAL A 83 -9.58 -5.16 -1.52
C VAL A 83 -10.86 -5.57 -2.22
N SER A 84 -10.72 -6.23 -3.37
CA SER A 84 -11.83 -6.77 -4.16
C SER A 84 -11.96 -8.26 -3.92
N ILE A 85 -13.17 -8.75 -3.61
CA ILE A 85 -13.43 -10.17 -3.36
C ILE A 85 -14.36 -10.70 -4.44
N PHE A 86 -13.94 -11.77 -5.12
CA PHE A 86 -14.73 -12.47 -6.13
C PHE A 86 -15.18 -13.84 -5.63
N THR A 87 -16.37 -14.28 -6.03
CA THR A 87 -16.92 -15.58 -5.64
C THR A 87 -16.26 -16.78 -6.31
N GLY A 88 -15.54 -16.56 -7.40
CA GLY A 88 -14.90 -17.62 -8.19
C GLY A 88 -13.39 -17.38 -8.35
N ARG A 89 -12.82 -18.07 -9.33
CA ARG A 89 -11.37 -18.10 -9.57
C ARG A 89 -10.86 -17.02 -10.51
N THR A 90 -11.73 -16.24 -11.10
CA THR A 90 -11.36 -15.23 -12.10
C THR A 90 -12.15 -13.94 -11.93
N LYS A 91 -11.67 -12.85 -12.52
CA LYS A 91 -12.40 -11.57 -12.58
C LYS A 91 -13.72 -11.65 -13.39
N GLY A 92 -13.93 -12.73 -14.15
CA GLY A 92 -15.21 -13.01 -14.83
C GLY A 92 -16.29 -13.58 -13.90
N SER A 93 -15.94 -13.96 -12.67
CA SER A 93 -16.92 -14.37 -11.66
C SER A 93 -17.56 -13.15 -11.00
N ASN A 94 -18.64 -13.38 -10.23
CA ASN A 94 -19.34 -12.30 -9.55
C ASN A 94 -18.42 -11.61 -8.52
N LEU A 95 -18.40 -10.28 -8.56
CA LEU A 95 -17.79 -9.47 -7.52
C LEU A 95 -18.67 -9.56 -6.26
N TYR A 96 -18.14 -10.09 -5.20
CA TYR A 96 -18.84 -10.25 -3.93
C TYR A 96 -18.82 -8.96 -3.11
N SER A 97 -17.66 -8.36 -2.97
CA SER A 97 -17.52 -7.09 -2.26
C SER A 97 -16.24 -6.34 -2.69
N VAL A 98 -16.28 -5.02 -2.48
CA VAL A 98 -15.09 -4.17 -2.50
C VAL A 98 -15.03 -3.47 -1.16
N ARG A 99 -13.91 -3.59 -0.47
CA ARG A 99 -13.64 -2.84 0.75
C ARG A 99 -12.53 -1.83 0.49
N GLU A 100 -12.80 -0.59 0.84
CA GLU A 100 -11.84 0.50 0.73
C GLU A 100 -11.21 0.77 2.09
N PHE A 101 -9.89 0.94 2.09
CA PHE A 101 -9.05 1.36 3.19
C PHE A 101 -8.30 2.62 2.76
N GLY A 102 -7.74 3.35 3.70
CA GLY A 102 -6.93 4.51 3.34
C GLY A 102 -7.72 5.81 3.33
N ASN A 103 -7.32 6.74 2.46
CA ASN A 103 -7.63 8.16 2.59
C ASN A 103 -7.14 8.74 3.93
N ASP A 104 -6.19 8.07 4.56
CA ASP A 104 -5.66 8.29 5.90
C ASP A 104 -4.14 8.13 5.89
N CYS A 105 -3.49 8.39 7.02
CA CYS A 105 -2.06 8.09 7.19
C CYS A 105 -1.78 6.62 6.83
N LEU A 106 -0.88 6.41 5.89
CA LEU A 106 -0.58 5.10 5.30
C LEU A 106 -0.21 4.04 6.35
N LEU A 107 0.39 4.45 7.48
CA LEU A 107 0.73 3.53 8.58
C LEU A 107 -0.51 2.93 9.24
N TYR A 108 -1.57 3.72 9.45
CA TYR A 108 -2.86 3.21 9.95
C TYR A 108 -3.56 2.35 8.91
N THR A 109 -3.54 2.81 7.64
CA THR A 109 -4.09 2.04 6.53
C THR A 109 -3.46 0.67 6.41
N LEU A 110 -2.12 0.58 6.56
CA LEU A 110 -1.39 -0.68 6.58
C LEU A 110 -1.85 -1.57 7.75
N ASP A 111 -1.90 -1.02 8.98
CA ASP A 111 -2.34 -1.78 10.15
C ASP A 111 -3.78 -2.31 10.01
N GLU A 112 -4.68 -1.52 9.41
CA GLU A 112 -6.07 -1.95 9.14
C GLU A 112 -6.13 -3.05 8.10
N LEU A 113 -5.34 -2.93 7.03
CA LEU A 113 -5.28 -3.91 5.97
C LEU A 113 -4.72 -5.25 6.47
N LEU A 114 -3.69 -5.22 7.30
CA LEU A 114 -3.12 -6.42 7.92
C LEU A 114 -4.12 -7.09 8.87
N ARG A 115 -4.86 -6.31 9.67
CA ARG A 115 -5.96 -6.83 10.52
C ARG A 115 -7.10 -7.42 9.68
N TYR A 116 -7.37 -6.84 8.53
CA TYR A 116 -8.36 -7.40 7.63
C TYR A 116 -7.90 -8.74 7.04
N GLY A 117 -6.60 -8.93 6.81
CA GLY A 117 -6.03 -10.22 6.48
C GLY A 117 -6.36 -11.30 7.53
N ASP A 118 -6.26 -10.95 8.82
CA ASP A 118 -6.63 -11.87 9.91
C ASP A 118 -8.13 -12.28 9.83
N VAL A 119 -9.01 -11.35 9.42
CA VAL A 119 -10.44 -11.64 9.22
C VAL A 119 -10.68 -12.54 8.00
N LEU A 120 -9.89 -12.37 6.93
CA LEU A 120 -9.99 -13.20 5.74
C LEU A 120 -9.40 -14.60 5.96
N ASN A 121 -8.44 -14.73 6.86
CA ASN A 121 -7.74 -15.99 7.16
C ASN A 121 -8.54 -16.87 8.13
N ILE A 122 -9.75 -17.24 7.70
CA ILE A 122 -10.64 -18.09 8.50
C ILE A 122 -10.01 -19.46 8.68
N ILE A 123 -9.90 -19.90 9.92
CA ILE A 123 -9.45 -21.24 10.26
C ILE A 123 -10.55 -22.22 9.86
N GLN A 124 -10.24 -23.10 8.91
CA GLN A 124 -11.12 -24.19 8.52
C GLN A 124 -10.78 -25.45 9.32
N ALA A 125 -11.82 -26.10 9.87
CA ALA A 125 -11.65 -27.42 10.45
C ALA A 125 -11.49 -28.45 9.32
N ASP A 126 -10.35 -29.11 9.23
CA ASP A 126 -10.19 -30.27 8.32
C ASP A 126 -10.81 -31.51 8.99
N GLU A 127 -11.97 -31.92 8.49
CA GLU A 127 -12.69 -33.10 8.97
C GLU A 127 -12.34 -34.40 8.20
N ARG A 128 -11.38 -34.33 7.28
CA ARG A 128 -11.08 -35.45 6.39
C ARG A 128 -10.47 -36.67 7.11
N ASP A 129 -9.76 -36.42 8.23
CA ASP A 129 -9.17 -37.49 9.06
C ASP A 129 -9.82 -37.53 10.45
N ARG A 130 -11.00 -38.16 10.53
CA ARG A 130 -11.82 -38.25 11.77
C ARG A 130 -11.22 -39.06 12.93
N ILE A 131 -9.99 -39.59 12.82
CA ILE A 131 -9.55 -40.62 13.76
C ILE A 131 -8.65 -40.10 14.88
N VAL A 132 -7.96 -38.95 14.77
CA VAL A 132 -6.99 -38.57 15.81
C VAL A 132 -7.04 -37.13 16.29
N GLU A 133 -7.15 -36.09 15.46
CA GLU A 133 -7.19 -34.69 15.92
C GLU A 133 -7.80 -33.76 14.88
N ARG A 134 -8.64 -32.80 15.35
CA ARG A 134 -9.12 -31.68 14.55
C ARG A 134 -7.94 -30.77 14.24
N LYS A 135 -7.50 -30.75 12.99
CA LYS A 135 -6.42 -29.89 12.53
C LYS A 135 -7.03 -28.61 11.99
N ASP A 136 -6.78 -27.51 12.69
CA ASP A 136 -7.15 -26.19 12.23
C ASP A 136 -6.15 -25.76 11.15
N VAL A 137 -6.63 -25.55 9.92
CA VAL A 137 -5.80 -25.14 8.78
C VAL A 137 -6.20 -23.75 8.36
N PRO A 138 -5.29 -22.75 8.41
CA PRO A 138 -5.56 -21.41 7.89
C PRO A 138 -5.70 -21.46 6.36
N LEU A 139 -6.48 -20.53 5.79
CA LEU A 139 -6.68 -20.44 4.33
C LEU A 139 -5.39 -20.07 3.60
N PHE A 140 -4.51 -19.31 4.24
CA PHE A 140 -3.22 -18.90 3.70
C PHE A 140 -2.21 -18.67 4.83
N ASP A 141 -0.93 -18.62 4.48
CA ASP A 141 0.15 -18.29 5.41
C ASP A 141 0.11 -16.81 5.78
N ASP A 142 -0.09 -16.50 7.05
CA ASP A 142 -0.21 -15.12 7.56
C ASP A 142 1.07 -14.32 7.33
N LYS A 143 2.24 -14.92 7.52
CA LYS A 143 3.53 -14.23 7.34
C LYS A 143 3.74 -13.85 5.87
N ALA A 144 3.45 -14.79 4.95
CA ALA A 144 3.54 -14.53 3.53
C ALA A 144 2.58 -13.42 3.08
N PHE A 145 1.35 -13.40 3.61
CA PHE A 145 0.38 -12.34 3.34
C PHE A 145 0.89 -10.98 3.81
N ARG A 146 1.35 -10.89 5.07
CA ARG A 146 1.88 -9.63 5.65
C ARG A 146 3.07 -9.12 4.86
N GLU A 147 4.01 -9.99 4.53
CA GLU A 147 5.17 -9.62 3.73
C GLU A 147 4.77 -9.14 2.33
N ALA A 148 3.86 -9.83 1.67
CA ALA A 148 3.39 -9.42 0.34
C ALA A 148 2.69 -8.06 0.36
N ILE A 149 1.86 -7.77 1.38
CA ILE A 149 1.22 -6.47 1.55
C ILE A 149 2.25 -5.35 1.80
N ILE A 150 3.19 -5.58 2.71
CA ILE A 150 4.24 -4.61 3.03
C ILE A 150 5.07 -4.33 1.77
N ASN A 151 5.52 -5.38 1.07
CA ASN A 151 6.30 -5.23 -0.16
C ASN A 151 5.50 -4.51 -1.26
N ALA A 152 4.21 -4.82 -1.41
CA ALA A 152 3.38 -4.14 -2.39
C ALA A 152 3.26 -2.63 -2.10
N ILE A 153 3.19 -2.22 -0.85
CA ILE A 153 3.12 -0.81 -0.44
C ILE A 153 4.48 -0.13 -0.60
N LEU A 154 5.57 -0.76 -0.16
CA LEU A 154 6.92 -0.18 -0.20
C LEU A 154 7.45 -0.01 -1.63
N HIS A 155 7.14 -0.96 -2.51
CA HIS A 155 7.65 -0.98 -3.89
C HIS A 155 6.64 -0.47 -4.93
N ASN A 156 5.54 0.14 -4.48
CA ASN A 156 4.57 0.71 -5.41
C ASN A 156 5.10 1.99 -6.06
N ALA A 157 4.85 2.17 -7.34
CA ALA A 157 5.14 3.41 -8.04
C ALA A 157 4.09 4.48 -7.72
N TRP A 158 4.09 4.98 -6.49
CA TRP A 158 3.14 5.99 -6.01
C TRP A 158 3.14 7.27 -6.85
N VAL A 159 4.28 7.61 -7.44
CA VAL A 159 4.47 8.76 -8.34
C VAL A 159 3.59 8.68 -9.58
N GLU A 160 3.23 7.47 -10.01
CA GLU A 160 2.33 7.25 -11.14
C GLU A 160 0.84 7.40 -10.77
N GLY A 161 0.52 7.71 -9.52
CA GLY A 161 -0.84 7.89 -9.04
C GLY A 161 -1.66 6.60 -8.97
N ASN A 162 -1.00 5.44 -8.89
CA ASN A 162 -1.66 4.15 -8.81
C ASN A 162 -1.50 3.56 -7.41
N GLU A 163 -2.57 2.99 -6.88
CA GLU A 163 -2.55 2.21 -5.65
C GLU A 163 -2.23 0.72 -5.92
N PRO A 164 -1.66 -0.01 -4.95
CA PRO A 164 -1.58 -1.47 -4.99
C PRO A 164 -2.96 -2.09 -5.08
N MET A 165 -3.09 -3.18 -5.84
CA MET A 165 -4.34 -3.90 -6.01
C MET A 165 -4.31 -5.21 -5.23
N ILE A 166 -5.35 -5.45 -4.42
CA ILE A 166 -5.52 -6.69 -3.67
C ILE A 166 -6.81 -7.33 -4.14
N THR A 167 -6.70 -8.55 -4.64
CA THR A 167 -7.83 -9.31 -5.17
C THR A 167 -7.88 -10.67 -4.51
N VAL A 168 -9.00 -10.96 -3.87
CA VAL A 168 -9.28 -12.26 -3.22
C VAL A 168 -10.19 -13.07 -4.13
N TYR A 169 -9.76 -14.26 -4.48
CA TYR A 169 -10.51 -15.26 -5.22
C TYR A 169 -10.85 -16.45 -4.31
N SER A 170 -11.65 -17.38 -4.81
CA SER A 170 -12.01 -18.56 -4.04
C SER A 170 -10.86 -19.53 -3.77
N ASP A 171 -9.72 -19.38 -4.45
CA ASP A 171 -8.58 -20.29 -4.38
C ASP A 171 -7.23 -19.60 -4.14
N ARG A 172 -7.17 -18.26 -4.14
CA ARG A 172 -5.94 -17.48 -3.96
C ARG A 172 -6.21 -16.02 -3.62
N ILE A 173 -5.16 -15.35 -3.18
CA ILE A 173 -5.08 -13.89 -3.08
C ILE A 173 -4.02 -13.40 -4.07
N GLU A 174 -4.38 -12.44 -4.88
CA GLU A 174 -3.44 -11.72 -5.75
C GLU A 174 -3.16 -10.34 -5.16
N ILE A 175 -1.89 -10.05 -4.93
CA ILE A 175 -1.41 -8.74 -4.46
C ILE A 175 -0.48 -8.22 -5.54
N MET A 176 -0.82 -7.07 -6.12
CA MET A 176 -0.09 -6.48 -7.22
C MET A 176 0.24 -5.03 -6.90
N SER A 177 1.51 -4.68 -6.98
CA SER A 177 1.99 -3.31 -7.01
C SER A 177 2.47 -2.96 -8.41
N ARG A 178 2.45 -1.68 -8.74
CA ARG A 178 3.11 -1.17 -9.94
C ARG A 178 4.48 -0.67 -9.55
N GLY A 179 5.50 -1.15 -10.24
CA GLY A 179 6.88 -0.75 -10.05
C GLY A 179 7.66 -1.01 -11.32
N THR A 180 8.74 -0.27 -11.53
CA THR A 180 9.73 -0.59 -12.56
C THR A 180 10.74 -1.54 -11.94
N LEU A 181 10.99 -2.67 -12.59
CA LEU A 181 12.19 -3.47 -12.32
C LEU A 181 13.40 -2.60 -12.69
N VAL A 182 14.23 -2.29 -11.72
CA VAL A 182 15.52 -1.63 -11.91
C VAL A 182 16.56 -2.66 -12.30
#